data_a277b1b9cdf04c8927e3cfe65e522296
#
_entry.id   a277b1b9cdf04c8927e3cfe65e522296
#
_cell.length_a   1.000
_cell.length_b   1.000
_cell.length_c   1.000
_cell.angle_alpha   90.00
_cell.angle_beta   90.00
_cell.angle_gamma   90.00
#
_symmetry.space_group_name_H-M   'P 1'
#
loop_
_entity.id
_entity.type
_entity.pdbx_description
1 polymer ?
#
loop_
_entity_poly.entity_id
_entity_poly.type
_entity_poly.pdbx_seq_one_letter_code
_entity_poly.pdbx_strand_id
1 'polypeptide(L)'
;MNNTTLVVGGCRSGKSRYALELAERLKTTNKLFIATCIPYDDEMKKRVARHQQERSDDWHTLEIPLELPEAICEQSPKYDLILVDCLTLWVNNLLVEADDSNNVEKTVRELQNALKQTRCPVILVSNEVGAGIVPENALARHFRDVMGQTNQQIAACADQVIWTVAGIPVQIKPSPSKLSVKDPLS
;
A
#
# COMPACT_ATOMS: atom_id res chain seq x y z
N MET A 1 9.37 -17.10 5.50
CA MET A 1 8.70 -16.06 6.29
C MET A 1 8.08 -15.09 5.31
N ASN A 2 6.77 -14.91 5.39
CA ASN A 2 6.06 -13.96 4.54
C ASN A 2 6.51 -12.56 4.96
N ASN A 3 6.97 -11.75 4.01
CA ASN A 3 7.48 -10.41 4.30
C ASN A 3 6.51 -9.38 3.73
N THR A 4 5.64 -8.82 4.58
CA THR A 4 4.73 -7.75 4.20
C THR A 4 5.36 -6.40 4.52
N THR A 5 5.51 -5.56 3.52
CA THR A 5 6.01 -4.19 3.66
C THR A 5 4.92 -3.19 3.31
N LEU A 6 4.62 -2.27 4.22
CA LEU A 6 3.76 -1.12 3.95
C LEU A 6 4.62 0.12 3.67
N VAL A 7 4.47 0.70 2.50
CA VAL A 7 5.09 1.99 2.12
C VAL A 7 4.01 3.06 2.16
N VAL A 8 4.12 3.97 3.13
CA VAL A 8 3.15 5.04 3.36
C VAL A 8 3.78 6.41 3.14
N GLY A 9 2.99 7.40 2.72
CA GLY A 9 3.47 8.78 2.57
C GLY A 9 2.46 9.69 1.90
N GLY A 10 2.68 10.98 1.95
CA GLY A 10 1.83 12.00 1.35
C GLY A 10 1.77 11.95 -0.17
N CYS A 11 0.94 12.81 -0.76
CA CYS A 11 0.89 12.98 -2.22
C CYS A 11 2.28 13.38 -2.74
N ARG A 12 2.73 12.77 -3.85
CA ARG A 12 4.04 13.01 -4.49
C ARG A 12 5.27 12.85 -3.56
N SER A 13 5.14 12.08 -2.48
CA SER A 13 6.24 11.81 -1.54
C SER A 13 7.33 10.86 -2.08
N GLY A 14 7.12 10.23 -3.24
CA GLY A 14 8.04 9.24 -3.82
C GLY A 14 7.75 7.79 -3.44
N LYS A 15 6.65 7.50 -2.72
CA LYS A 15 6.30 6.16 -2.22
C LYS A 15 6.22 5.08 -3.30
N SER A 16 5.51 5.34 -4.44
CA SER A 16 5.38 4.35 -5.52
C SER A 16 6.73 4.04 -6.16
N ARG A 17 7.57 5.07 -6.39
CA ARG A 17 8.94 4.89 -6.89
C ARG A 17 9.76 4.03 -5.92
N TYR A 18 9.74 4.35 -4.63
CA TYR A 18 10.47 3.60 -3.62
C TYR A 18 9.98 2.14 -3.52
N ALA A 19 8.67 1.91 -3.62
CA ALA A 19 8.08 0.57 -3.61
C ALA A 19 8.57 -0.27 -4.79
N LEU A 20 8.65 0.31 -6.00
CA LEU A 20 9.24 -0.33 -7.18
C LEU A 20 10.74 -0.62 -6.98
N GLU A 21 11.52 0.36 -6.51
CA GLU A 21 12.94 0.16 -6.21
C GLU A 21 13.17 -0.95 -5.17
N LEU A 22 12.29 -1.04 -4.15
CA LEU A 22 12.34 -2.10 -3.15
C LEU A 22 12.06 -3.48 -3.78
N ALA A 23 11.05 -3.54 -4.66
CA ALA A 23 10.71 -4.76 -5.40
C ALA A 23 11.86 -5.24 -6.29
N GLU A 24 12.54 -4.32 -6.99
CA GLU A 24 13.68 -4.66 -7.85
C GLU A 24 14.88 -5.21 -7.06
N ARG A 25 15.08 -4.77 -5.82
CA ARG A 25 16.16 -5.29 -4.95
C ARG A 25 16.00 -6.78 -4.61
N LEU A 26 14.80 -7.33 -4.69
CA LEU A 26 14.55 -8.74 -4.41
C LEU A 26 15.00 -9.67 -5.54
N LYS A 27 15.40 -9.12 -6.72
CA LYS A 27 15.98 -9.86 -7.86
C LYS A 27 15.16 -11.08 -8.29
N THR A 28 13.85 -11.01 -8.19
CA THR A 28 12.92 -12.03 -8.67
C THR A 28 12.49 -11.71 -10.10
N THR A 29 12.12 -12.73 -10.86
CA THR A 29 11.79 -12.61 -12.30
C THR A 29 10.31 -12.76 -12.60
N ASN A 30 9.50 -13.09 -11.61
CA ASN A 30 8.06 -13.28 -11.77
C ASN A 30 7.30 -12.43 -10.75
N LYS A 31 7.09 -11.16 -11.12
CA LYS A 31 6.51 -10.14 -10.23
C LYS A 31 5.10 -9.79 -10.66
N LEU A 32 4.21 -9.59 -9.69
CA LEU A 32 2.85 -9.13 -9.94
C LEU A 32 2.65 -7.71 -9.43
N PHE A 33 2.15 -6.84 -10.30
CA PHE A 33 1.65 -5.52 -9.95
C PHE A 33 0.11 -5.56 -9.92
N ILE A 34 -0.47 -5.27 -8.77
CA ILE A 34 -1.91 -5.11 -8.62
C ILE A 34 -2.24 -3.61 -8.62
N ALA A 35 -2.91 -3.17 -9.68
CA ALA A 35 -3.45 -1.83 -9.80
C ALA A 35 -4.87 -1.79 -9.22
N THR A 36 -5.13 -0.91 -8.29
CA THR A 36 -6.46 -0.71 -7.70
C THR A 36 -7.19 0.49 -8.27
N CYS A 37 -6.54 1.20 -9.19
CA CYS A 37 -7.10 2.39 -9.84
C CYS A 37 -8.17 2.00 -10.85
N ILE A 38 -9.36 2.60 -10.74
CA ILE A 38 -10.34 2.65 -11.82
C ILE A 38 -10.09 3.98 -12.56
N PRO A 39 -9.60 3.96 -13.81
CA PRO A 39 -9.27 5.20 -14.53
C PRO A 39 -10.55 5.86 -15.08
N TYR A 40 -11.14 6.76 -14.31
CA TYR A 40 -12.38 7.46 -14.68
C TYR A 40 -12.16 8.57 -15.74
N ASP A 41 -10.94 9.09 -15.87
CA ASP A 41 -10.62 10.18 -16.79
C ASP A 41 -9.31 9.94 -17.57
N ASP A 42 -9.07 10.79 -18.58
CA ASP A 42 -7.90 10.66 -19.45
C ASP A 42 -6.58 11.02 -18.75
N GLU A 43 -6.60 11.81 -17.69
CA GLU A 43 -5.41 12.09 -16.88
C GLU A 43 -4.99 10.83 -16.12
N MET A 44 -5.96 10.13 -15.50
CA MET A 44 -5.70 8.87 -14.80
C MET A 44 -5.24 7.77 -15.76
N LYS A 45 -5.85 7.66 -16.97
CA LYS A 45 -5.38 6.71 -17.99
C LYS A 45 -3.93 6.96 -18.41
N LYS A 46 -3.55 8.23 -18.64
CA LYS A 46 -2.16 8.60 -18.95
C LYS A 46 -1.21 8.28 -17.79
N ARG A 47 -1.65 8.45 -16.56
CA ARG A 47 -0.87 8.14 -15.37
C ARG A 47 -0.64 6.64 -15.23
N VAL A 48 -1.68 5.82 -15.42
CA VAL A 48 -1.58 4.35 -15.43
C VAL A 48 -0.63 3.89 -16.53
N ALA A 49 -0.79 4.40 -17.77
CA ALA A 49 0.07 4.03 -18.89
C ALA A 49 1.56 4.37 -18.63
N ARG A 50 1.86 5.53 -18.04
CA ARG A 50 3.23 5.90 -17.66
C ARG A 50 3.79 4.93 -16.61
N HIS A 51 3.03 4.59 -15.58
CA HIS A 51 3.46 3.62 -14.56
C HIS A 51 3.63 2.20 -15.12
N GLN A 52 2.93 1.85 -16.19
CA GLN A 52 3.17 0.59 -16.91
C GLN A 52 4.48 0.62 -17.69
N GLN A 53 4.82 1.74 -18.34
CA GLN A 53 6.08 1.92 -19.08
C GLN A 53 7.33 1.97 -18.20
N GLU A 54 7.19 2.32 -16.94
CA GLU A 54 8.29 2.38 -15.97
C GLU A 54 8.70 1.00 -15.44
N ARG A 55 7.98 -0.08 -15.81
CA ARG A 55 8.22 -1.46 -15.35
C ARG A 55 8.91 -2.29 -16.44
N SER A 56 9.81 -3.19 -16.00
CA SER A 56 10.46 -4.17 -16.87
C SER A 56 9.49 -5.27 -17.32
N ASP A 57 9.92 -6.11 -18.27
CA ASP A 57 9.13 -7.23 -18.80
C ASP A 57 8.86 -8.34 -17.76
N ASP A 58 9.53 -8.31 -16.61
CA ASP A 58 9.34 -9.23 -15.49
C ASP A 58 8.04 -8.98 -14.68
N TRP A 59 7.28 -7.94 -15.02
CA TRP A 59 6.06 -7.57 -14.33
C TRP A 59 4.82 -8.00 -15.09
N HIS A 60 3.98 -8.80 -14.43
CA HIS A 60 2.59 -8.98 -14.81
C HIS A 60 1.73 -7.92 -14.11
N THR A 61 0.66 -7.49 -14.76
CA THR A 61 -0.26 -6.49 -14.19
C THR A 61 -1.68 -7.06 -14.14
N LEU A 62 -2.31 -6.93 -12.97
CA LEU A 62 -3.74 -7.17 -12.79
C LEU A 62 -4.41 -5.89 -12.28
N GLU A 63 -5.60 -5.60 -12.79
CA GLU A 63 -6.45 -4.51 -12.33
C GLU A 63 -7.50 -5.09 -11.38
N ILE A 64 -7.35 -4.82 -10.09
CA ILE A 64 -8.20 -5.36 -9.01
C ILE A 64 -8.70 -4.18 -8.16
N PRO A 65 -9.81 -3.55 -8.55
CA PRO A 65 -10.32 -2.38 -7.84
C PRO A 65 -10.99 -2.72 -6.49
N LEU A 66 -11.53 -3.92 -6.30
CA LEU A 66 -12.34 -4.29 -5.13
C LEU A 66 -11.85 -5.56 -4.43
N GLU A 67 -11.74 -6.69 -5.12
CA GLU A 67 -11.49 -8.02 -4.56
C GLU A 67 -10.00 -8.25 -4.24
N LEU A 68 -9.35 -7.30 -3.57
CA LEU A 68 -7.92 -7.34 -3.27
C LEU A 68 -7.51 -8.51 -2.34
N PRO A 69 -8.27 -8.86 -1.27
CA PRO A 69 -7.95 -9.99 -0.40
C PRO A 69 -7.91 -11.31 -1.15
N GLU A 70 -8.92 -11.58 -1.97
CA GLU A 70 -9.05 -12.79 -2.78
C GLU A 70 -7.91 -12.87 -3.81
N ALA A 71 -7.66 -11.76 -4.52
CA ALA A 71 -6.58 -11.68 -5.50
C ALA A 71 -5.21 -11.98 -4.88
N ILE A 72 -4.91 -11.45 -3.69
CA ILE A 72 -3.66 -11.76 -2.99
C ILE A 72 -3.57 -13.25 -2.65
N CYS A 73 -4.63 -13.85 -2.12
CA CYS A 73 -4.66 -15.28 -1.81
C CYS A 73 -4.44 -16.15 -3.04
N GLU A 74 -5.11 -15.84 -4.15
CA GLU A 74 -5.04 -16.60 -5.39
C GLU A 74 -3.70 -16.46 -6.13
N GLN A 75 -3.11 -15.27 -6.08
CA GLN A 75 -1.92 -14.96 -6.87
C GLN A 75 -0.61 -15.22 -6.10
N SER A 76 -0.60 -15.12 -4.76
CA SER A 76 0.63 -15.29 -3.98
C SER A 76 1.33 -16.65 -4.16
N PRO A 77 0.67 -17.78 -4.54
CA PRO A 77 1.36 -19.01 -4.87
C PRO A 77 2.02 -19.03 -6.27
N LYS A 78 1.66 -18.09 -7.15
CA LYS A 78 2.05 -18.07 -8.57
C LYS A 78 3.18 -17.09 -8.85
N TYR A 79 3.41 -16.14 -7.96
CA TYR A 79 4.38 -15.05 -8.14
C TYR A 79 5.40 -15.04 -7.01
N ASP A 80 6.60 -14.54 -7.32
CA ASP A 80 7.68 -14.39 -6.35
C ASP A 80 7.55 -13.12 -5.51
N LEU A 81 6.75 -12.15 -5.97
CA LEU A 81 6.48 -10.88 -5.33
C LEU A 81 5.16 -10.31 -5.82
N ILE A 82 4.41 -9.68 -4.92
CA ILE A 82 3.23 -8.86 -5.23
C ILE A 82 3.47 -7.43 -4.78
N LEU A 83 3.20 -6.44 -5.64
CA LEU A 83 3.16 -5.03 -5.31
C LEU A 83 1.77 -4.48 -5.60
N VAL A 84 1.15 -3.87 -4.59
CA VAL A 84 -0.19 -3.25 -4.68
C VAL A 84 -0.05 -1.72 -4.66
N ASP A 85 -0.49 -1.04 -5.70
CA ASP A 85 -0.57 0.43 -5.76
C ASP A 85 -1.97 0.90 -6.20
N CYS A 86 -2.81 1.35 -5.24
CA CYS A 86 -2.56 1.57 -3.82
C CYS A 86 -3.79 1.26 -2.95
N LEU A 87 -3.58 1.07 -1.66
CA LEU A 87 -4.67 0.88 -0.70
C LEU A 87 -5.62 2.08 -0.63
N THR A 88 -5.12 3.28 -0.91
CA THR A 88 -5.92 4.51 -0.88
C THR A 88 -7.05 4.50 -1.91
N LEU A 89 -6.75 4.11 -3.15
CA LEU A 89 -7.75 3.98 -4.20
C LEU A 89 -8.66 2.78 -3.95
N TRP A 90 -8.11 1.68 -3.46
CA TRP A 90 -8.91 0.52 -3.06
C TRP A 90 -9.94 0.87 -1.99
N VAL A 91 -9.55 1.54 -0.91
CA VAL A 91 -10.49 2.00 0.14
C VAL A 91 -11.52 2.98 -0.43
N ASN A 92 -11.10 3.89 -1.31
CA ASN A 92 -12.03 4.79 -1.99
C ASN A 92 -13.07 4.02 -2.82
N ASN A 93 -12.66 3.01 -3.59
CA ASN A 93 -13.56 2.19 -4.39
C ASN A 93 -14.56 1.43 -3.49
N LEU A 94 -14.08 0.84 -2.39
CA LEU A 94 -14.94 0.17 -1.41
C LEU A 94 -15.99 1.13 -0.82
N LEU A 95 -15.61 2.36 -0.50
CA LEU A 95 -16.55 3.36 0.04
C LEU A 95 -17.57 3.85 -0.99
N VAL A 96 -17.22 3.87 -2.27
CA VAL A 96 -18.15 4.24 -3.35
C VAL A 96 -19.13 3.11 -3.63
N GLU A 97 -18.69 1.85 -3.57
CA GLU A 97 -19.53 0.67 -3.80
C GLU A 97 -20.40 0.30 -2.58
N ALA A 98 -19.89 0.57 -1.38
CA ALA A 98 -20.57 0.17 -0.15
C ALA A 98 -21.47 1.30 0.36
N ASP A 99 -22.78 1.02 0.52
CA ASP A 99 -23.70 1.91 1.26
C ASP A 99 -23.41 1.93 2.79
N ASP A 100 -22.49 1.06 3.28
CA ASP A 100 -22.17 0.90 4.70
C ASP A 100 -20.66 0.75 4.95
N SER A 101 -20.11 1.65 5.78
CA SER A 101 -18.71 1.63 6.21
C SER A 101 -18.29 0.37 7.01
N ASN A 102 -19.25 -0.34 7.64
CA ASN A 102 -18.97 -1.61 8.30
C ASN A 102 -18.44 -2.67 7.33
N ASN A 103 -18.84 -2.59 6.06
CA ASN A 103 -18.36 -3.49 5.01
C ASN A 103 -16.88 -3.24 4.72
N VAL A 104 -16.43 -1.97 4.68
CA VAL A 104 -15.01 -1.63 4.45
C VAL A 104 -14.12 -2.19 5.56
N GLU A 105 -14.52 -2.04 6.82
CA GLU A 105 -13.75 -2.58 7.95
C GLU A 105 -13.63 -4.11 7.91
N LYS A 106 -14.71 -4.80 7.52
CA LYS A 106 -14.70 -6.25 7.31
C LYS A 106 -13.70 -6.63 6.22
N THR A 107 -13.76 -5.97 5.06
CA THR A 107 -12.87 -6.25 3.92
C THR A 107 -11.40 -5.95 4.25
N VAL A 108 -11.12 -4.93 5.06
CA VAL A 108 -9.76 -4.66 5.56
C VAL A 108 -9.27 -5.80 6.47
N ARG A 109 -10.14 -6.38 7.33
CA ARG A 109 -9.78 -7.57 8.12
C ARG A 109 -9.52 -8.80 7.25
N GLU A 110 -10.28 -8.96 6.18
CA GLU A 110 -10.05 -10.02 5.20
C GLU A 110 -8.69 -9.85 4.51
N LEU A 111 -8.32 -8.61 4.14
CA LEU A 111 -6.98 -8.30 3.63
C LEU A 111 -5.88 -8.65 4.63
N GLN A 112 -6.03 -8.31 5.92
CA GLN A 112 -5.07 -8.70 6.95
C GLN A 112 -4.89 -10.22 7.03
N ASN A 113 -5.99 -10.97 6.92
CA ASN A 113 -5.93 -12.44 6.94
C ASN A 113 -5.26 -12.99 5.69
N ALA A 114 -5.53 -12.42 4.52
CA ALA A 114 -4.86 -12.77 3.27
C ALA A 114 -3.35 -12.53 3.38
N LEU A 115 -2.92 -11.37 3.88
CA LEU A 115 -1.51 -11.03 4.07
C LEU A 115 -0.76 -12.01 5.00
N LYS A 116 -1.42 -12.51 6.05
CA LYS A 116 -0.83 -13.54 6.94
C LYS A 116 -0.63 -14.90 6.27
N GLN A 117 -1.36 -15.18 5.20
CA GLN A 117 -1.36 -16.46 4.49
C GLN A 117 -0.58 -16.43 3.17
N THR A 118 -0.04 -15.28 2.77
CA THR A 118 0.72 -15.15 1.51
C THR A 118 1.93 -16.08 1.48
N ARG A 119 2.28 -16.53 0.27
CA ARG A 119 3.43 -17.39 0.04
C ARG A 119 4.65 -16.65 -0.54
N CYS A 120 4.48 -15.39 -0.89
CA CYS A 120 5.53 -14.51 -1.39
C CYS A 120 5.53 -13.18 -0.64
N PRO A 121 6.60 -12.37 -0.71
CA PRO A 121 6.61 -11.00 -0.24
C PRO A 121 5.50 -10.16 -0.86
N VAL A 122 4.89 -9.28 -0.06
CA VAL A 122 3.87 -8.33 -0.51
C VAL A 122 4.28 -6.92 -0.12
N ILE A 123 4.33 -6.02 -1.10
CA ILE A 123 4.56 -4.59 -0.89
C ILE A 123 3.25 -3.86 -1.13
N LEU A 124 2.78 -3.12 -0.14
CA LEU A 124 1.56 -2.32 -0.19
C LEU A 124 1.92 -0.84 -0.19
N VAL A 125 1.35 -0.09 -1.13
CA VAL A 125 1.50 1.37 -1.18
C VAL A 125 0.23 2.03 -0.64
N SER A 126 0.38 3.04 0.24
CA SER A 126 -0.74 3.79 0.79
C SER A 126 -0.43 5.28 0.96
N ASN A 127 -1.46 6.13 0.86
CA ASN A 127 -1.31 7.54 1.20
C ASN A 127 -1.55 7.77 2.70
N GLU A 128 -0.72 8.66 3.27
CA GLU A 128 -1.03 9.33 4.52
C GLU A 128 -1.90 10.56 4.22
N VAL A 129 -3.21 10.46 4.48
CA VAL A 129 -4.18 11.52 4.23
C VAL A 129 -4.58 12.27 5.49
N GLY A 130 -4.19 11.76 6.67
CA GLY A 130 -4.52 12.30 7.98
C GLY A 130 -3.71 13.52 8.38
N ALA A 131 -2.50 13.69 7.85
CA ALA A 131 -1.56 14.74 8.24
C ALA A 131 -1.87 16.13 7.63
N GLY A 132 -2.90 16.26 6.79
CA GLY A 132 -3.28 17.53 6.15
C GLY A 132 -4.36 18.31 6.92
N ILE A 133 -4.82 19.42 6.30
CA ILE A 133 -5.93 20.23 6.80
C ILE A 133 -7.21 19.39 6.87
N VAL A 134 -8.02 19.58 7.91
CA VAL A 134 -9.32 18.91 8.06
C VAL A 134 -10.29 19.44 6.98
N PRO A 135 -10.82 18.58 6.10
CA PRO A 135 -11.73 19.03 5.04
C PRO A 135 -13.08 19.50 5.61
N GLU A 136 -13.68 20.50 4.94
CA GLU A 136 -15.05 20.91 5.27
C GLU A 136 -16.10 19.87 4.85
N ASN A 137 -15.83 19.12 3.80
CA ASN A 137 -16.72 18.08 3.28
C ASN A 137 -16.75 16.86 4.21
N ALA A 138 -17.94 16.42 4.62
CA ALA A 138 -18.14 15.31 5.55
C ALA A 138 -17.65 13.96 4.98
N LEU A 139 -17.87 13.72 3.68
CA LEU A 139 -17.40 12.49 3.01
C LEU A 139 -15.87 12.43 3.01
N ALA A 140 -15.19 13.55 2.75
CA ALA A 140 -13.74 13.61 2.77
C ALA A 140 -13.17 13.40 4.19
N ARG A 141 -13.86 13.87 5.25
CA ARG A 141 -13.48 13.55 6.64
C ARG A 141 -13.65 12.07 6.94
N HIS A 142 -14.80 11.50 6.54
CA HIS A 142 -15.05 10.08 6.72
C HIS A 142 -14.00 9.22 6.00
N PHE A 143 -13.67 9.53 4.75
CA PHE A 143 -12.59 8.87 4.01
C PHE A 143 -11.24 8.96 4.75
N ARG A 144 -10.90 10.14 5.31
CA ARG A 144 -9.67 10.29 6.13
C ARG A 144 -9.64 9.36 7.33
N ASP A 145 -10.76 9.26 8.04
CA ASP A 145 -10.86 8.44 9.25
C ASP A 145 -10.72 6.94 8.90
N VAL A 146 -11.45 6.48 7.89
CA VAL A 146 -11.38 5.09 7.38
C VAL A 146 -9.98 4.77 6.88
N MET A 147 -9.35 5.69 6.12
CA MET A 147 -8.01 5.47 5.58
C MET A 147 -6.95 5.42 6.68
N GLY A 148 -7.07 6.29 7.70
CA GLY A 148 -6.21 6.28 8.87
C GLY A 148 -6.31 4.97 9.66
N GLN A 149 -7.54 4.48 9.90
CA GLN A 149 -7.78 3.18 10.53
C GLN A 149 -7.22 2.02 9.70
N THR A 150 -7.42 2.05 8.38
CA THR A 150 -6.86 1.04 7.46
C THR A 150 -5.33 1.02 7.54
N ASN A 151 -4.68 2.19 7.47
CA ASN A 151 -3.22 2.28 7.58
C ASN A 151 -2.72 1.72 8.92
N GLN A 152 -3.39 1.99 10.04
CA GLN A 152 -3.05 1.44 11.36
C GLN A 152 -3.19 -0.09 11.38
N GLN A 153 -4.29 -0.62 10.87
CA GLN A 153 -4.55 -2.06 10.84
C GLN A 153 -3.53 -2.81 9.99
N ILE A 154 -3.19 -2.28 8.81
CA ILE A 154 -2.19 -2.89 7.93
C ILE A 154 -0.78 -2.74 8.51
N ALA A 155 -0.43 -1.59 9.08
CA ALA A 155 0.85 -1.38 9.76
C ALA A 155 1.06 -2.35 10.95
N ALA A 156 -0.02 -2.69 11.67
CA ALA A 156 0.04 -3.64 12.78
C ALA A 156 0.44 -5.05 12.31
N CYS A 157 -0.07 -5.52 11.17
CA CYS A 157 0.24 -6.85 10.64
C CYS A 157 1.45 -6.88 9.70
N ALA A 158 1.89 -5.76 9.13
CA ALA A 158 3.08 -5.69 8.28
C ALA A 158 4.36 -5.94 9.07
N ASP A 159 5.35 -6.59 8.46
CA ASP A 159 6.69 -6.82 9.05
C ASP A 159 7.53 -5.54 9.00
N GLN A 160 7.36 -4.75 7.93
CA GLN A 160 8.04 -3.48 7.74
C GLN A 160 7.05 -2.36 7.42
N VAL A 161 7.30 -1.19 7.97
CA VAL A 161 6.59 0.05 7.64
C VAL A 161 7.62 1.11 7.29
N ILE A 162 7.50 1.67 6.09
CA ILE A 162 8.37 2.72 5.57
C ILE A 162 7.52 3.97 5.35
N TRP A 163 7.94 5.08 5.91
CA TRP A 163 7.34 6.39 5.65
C TRP A 163 8.18 7.18 4.66
N THR A 164 7.59 7.61 3.55
CA THR A 164 8.29 8.42 2.56
C THR A 164 7.94 9.89 2.71
N VAL A 165 8.96 10.72 2.90
CA VAL A 165 8.86 12.17 3.03
C VAL A 165 9.85 12.83 2.09
N ALA A 166 9.40 13.74 1.22
CA ALA A 166 10.25 14.48 0.29
C ALA A 166 11.18 13.57 -0.55
N GLY A 167 10.71 12.38 -0.92
CA GLY A 167 11.49 11.39 -1.66
C GLY A 167 12.44 10.54 -0.82
N ILE A 168 12.50 10.75 0.50
CA ILE A 168 13.37 10.04 1.44
C ILE A 168 12.57 8.97 2.17
N PRO A 169 12.92 7.67 2.07
CA PRO A 169 12.29 6.61 2.83
C PRO A 169 12.84 6.58 4.26
N VAL A 170 11.95 6.52 5.23
CA VAL A 170 12.27 6.38 6.66
C VAL A 170 11.63 5.10 7.18
N GLN A 171 12.42 4.17 7.69
CA GLN A 171 11.89 2.95 8.30
C GLN A 171 11.29 3.27 9.67
N ILE A 172 10.01 2.92 9.86
CA ILE A 172 9.28 3.11 11.12
C ILE A 172 9.19 1.79 11.88
N LYS A 173 8.97 0.69 11.14
CA LYS A 173 8.86 -0.66 11.72
C LYS A 173 9.71 -1.65 10.92
N PRO A 174 10.48 -2.56 11.54
CA PRO A 174 10.79 -2.52 12.98
C PRO A 174 11.48 -1.19 13.34
N SER A 175 11.23 -0.74 14.56
CA SER A 175 11.91 0.48 15.03
C SER A 175 13.41 0.29 14.86
N PRO A 176 14.17 1.26 14.28
CA PRO A 176 15.61 1.18 14.29
C PRO A 176 16.03 0.92 15.76
N SER A 177 16.84 -0.14 15.98
CA SER A 177 17.34 -0.47 17.31
C SER A 177 17.78 0.83 17.95
N LYS A 178 17.30 1.13 19.18
CA LYS A 178 17.67 2.34 19.92
C LYS A 178 19.18 2.44 19.82
N LEU A 179 19.67 3.38 19.01
CA LEU A 179 21.06 3.81 19.14
C LEU A 179 21.22 4.08 20.61
N SER A 180 22.12 3.36 21.28
CA SER A 180 22.45 3.62 22.67
C SER A 180 23.02 5.04 22.68
N VAL A 181 22.16 6.01 22.86
CA VAL A 181 22.59 7.36 23.22
C VAL A 181 23.22 7.16 24.60
N LYS A 182 24.53 7.07 24.64
CA LYS A 182 25.26 7.22 25.87
C LYS A 182 24.84 8.57 26.39
N ASP A 183 24.20 8.57 27.54
CA ASP A 183 23.78 9.78 28.23
C ASP A 183 25.03 10.66 28.39
N PRO A 184 25.12 11.85 27.79
CA PRO A 184 26.30 12.68 27.87
C PRO A 184 26.50 13.29 29.28
N LEU A 185 25.65 12.91 30.24
CA LEU A 185 25.64 13.42 31.62
C LEU A 185 25.92 12.33 32.69
N SER A 186 26.48 11.17 32.31
CA SER A 186 27.00 10.19 33.29
C SER A 186 28.51 10.20 33.37
#